data_8d88075f85b4a1389f7704a96b9d9678
#
_entry.id   8d88075f85b4a1389f7704a96b9d9678
#
_cell.length_a   1.000
_cell.length_b   1.000
_cell.length_c   1.000
_cell.angle_alpha   90.00
_cell.angle_beta   90.00
_cell.angle_gamma   90.00
#
_symmetry.space_group_name_H-M   'P 1'
#
loop_
_entity.id
_entity.type
_entity.pdbx_description
1 polymer ?
#
loop_
_entity_poly.entity_id
_entity_poly.type
_entity_poly.pdbx_seq_one_letter_code
_entity_poly.pdbx_strand_id
1 'polypeptide(L)'
;ITSAKGYDAEATLSPDGKKMIYCSDKSGDLELYVMDLKSGKEMRVTNELGYDGGAWFSPDGNKIVWRASRPKTPEAIKEYKELLAEGLVEPTDMELYICNADGSDLRQLTDLGNANWSPFFHPLGKKILFSSNFEAERGFPFNLYLIDIDGKNLERVTHSETFDAFPVFSNDGKYLAFSSNRNNGGGRDTNLFIAEWKD
;
A
#
# COMPACT_ATOMS: atom_id res chain seq x y z
N ILE A 1 -3.43 13.14 17.94
CA ILE A 1 -2.14 12.42 17.92
C ILE A 1 -1.17 13.24 17.07
N THR A 2 -1.51 13.56 15.82
CA THR A 2 -0.77 14.50 14.96
C THR A 2 -1.43 15.88 15.02
N SER A 3 -0.64 16.94 14.76
CA SER A 3 -1.13 18.34 14.77
C SER A 3 -0.45 19.19 13.70
N ALA A 4 0.23 18.57 12.73
CA ALA A 4 0.82 19.29 11.61
C ALA A 4 -0.26 19.94 10.76
N LYS A 5 0.07 21.05 10.10
CA LYS A 5 -0.77 21.56 9.01
C LYS A 5 -0.47 20.75 7.77
N GLY A 6 -1.51 20.41 7.00
CA GLY A 6 -1.39 19.62 5.79
C GLY A 6 -2.03 18.26 5.91
N TYR A 7 -1.47 17.27 5.24
CA TYR A 7 -2.00 15.93 5.14
C TYR A 7 -1.28 14.99 6.10
N ASP A 8 -2.01 14.44 7.07
CA ASP A 8 -1.61 13.31 7.92
C ASP A 8 -2.69 12.23 7.81
N ALA A 9 -2.41 11.12 7.14
CA ALA A 9 -3.42 10.09 6.87
C ALA A 9 -2.84 8.68 6.69
N GLU A 10 -3.72 7.73 6.34
CA GLU A 10 -3.39 6.33 6.06
C GLU A 10 -2.63 5.62 7.20
N ALA A 11 -3.02 5.95 8.44
CA ALA A 11 -2.34 5.47 9.63
C ALA A 11 -2.66 4.00 9.93
N THR A 12 -1.63 3.20 10.19
CA THR A 12 -1.74 1.83 10.71
C THR A 12 -0.87 1.62 11.93
N LEU A 13 -1.23 0.64 12.77
CA LEU A 13 -0.51 0.35 14.00
C LEU A 13 0.44 -0.84 13.82
N SER A 14 1.55 -0.82 14.56
CA SER A 14 2.38 -2.01 14.73
C SER A 14 1.60 -3.11 15.46
N PRO A 15 1.94 -4.41 15.26
CA PRO A 15 1.21 -5.52 15.87
C PRO A 15 1.15 -5.47 17.40
N ASP A 16 2.13 -4.86 18.05
CA ASP A 16 2.17 -4.67 19.51
C ASP A 16 1.46 -3.38 19.98
N GLY A 17 0.89 -2.60 19.05
CA GLY A 17 0.16 -1.36 19.32
C GLY A 17 1.01 -0.20 19.84
N LYS A 18 2.34 -0.29 19.78
CA LYS A 18 3.22 0.75 20.35
C LYS A 18 3.67 1.81 19.35
N LYS A 19 3.63 1.48 18.06
CA LYS A 19 4.02 2.39 16.99
C LYS A 19 2.86 2.61 16.02
N MET A 20 2.85 3.75 15.40
CA MET A 20 1.95 4.11 14.30
C MET A 20 2.81 4.49 13.09
N ILE A 21 2.50 3.95 11.92
CA ILE A 21 3.02 4.45 10.64
C ILE A 21 1.93 5.22 9.93
N TYR A 22 2.28 6.32 9.28
CA TYR A 22 1.34 7.17 8.57
C TYR A 22 2.04 7.95 7.46
N CYS A 23 1.28 8.43 6.48
CA CYS A 23 1.74 9.32 5.43
C CYS A 23 1.54 10.78 5.85
N SER A 24 2.52 11.65 5.56
CA SER A 24 2.45 13.09 5.85
C SER A 24 3.21 13.92 4.83
N ASP A 25 2.66 15.09 4.49
CA ASP A 25 3.29 16.09 3.61
C ASP A 25 4.14 17.13 4.35
N LYS A 26 4.33 16.97 5.66
CA LYS A 26 5.04 17.95 6.53
C LYS A 26 6.48 18.23 6.12
N SER A 27 7.10 17.38 5.32
CA SER A 27 8.44 17.58 4.75
C SER A 27 8.46 18.22 3.37
N GLY A 28 7.28 18.57 2.82
CA GLY A 28 7.12 19.14 1.48
C GLY A 28 6.88 18.09 0.39
N ASP A 29 6.81 16.82 0.76
CA ASP A 29 6.41 15.70 -0.09
C ASP A 29 5.66 14.66 0.77
N LEU A 30 4.92 13.75 0.13
CA LEU A 30 4.14 12.69 0.80
C LEU A 30 5.04 11.53 1.20
N GLU A 31 5.42 11.51 2.47
CA GLU A 31 6.40 10.59 3.04
C GLU A 31 5.85 9.78 4.20
N LEU A 32 6.44 8.64 4.46
CA LEU A 32 6.10 7.79 5.59
C LEU A 32 6.85 8.19 6.86
N TYR A 33 6.11 8.23 7.96
CA TYR A 33 6.61 8.48 9.30
C TYR A 33 6.18 7.37 10.26
N VAL A 34 7.09 6.94 11.11
CA VAL A 34 6.79 6.05 12.24
C VAL A 34 6.85 6.86 13.54
N MET A 35 5.76 6.83 14.30
CA MET A 35 5.65 7.46 15.61
C MET A 35 5.63 6.41 16.72
N ASP A 36 6.44 6.57 17.75
CA ASP A 36 6.28 5.86 19.02
C ASP A 36 5.14 6.49 19.82
N LEU A 37 4.07 5.74 20.07
CA LEU A 37 2.83 6.28 20.65
C LEU A 37 2.96 6.66 22.13
N LYS A 38 3.97 6.15 22.83
CA LYS A 38 4.21 6.48 24.22
C LYS A 38 4.98 7.79 24.37
N SER A 39 6.00 7.98 23.57
CA SER A 39 6.89 9.15 23.66
C SER A 39 6.52 10.28 22.70
N GLY A 40 5.72 10.00 21.67
CA GLY A 40 5.44 10.91 20.55
C GLY A 40 6.64 11.15 19.64
N LYS A 41 7.74 10.40 19.80
CA LYS A 41 8.92 10.55 18.96
C LYS A 41 8.67 9.98 17.59
N GLU A 42 9.00 10.75 16.56
CA GLU A 42 8.83 10.38 15.14
C GLU A 42 10.16 10.08 14.47
N MET A 43 10.09 9.20 13.48
CA MET A 43 11.15 8.89 12.54
C MET A 43 10.59 8.92 11.12
N ARG A 44 11.20 9.69 10.22
CA ARG A 44 10.88 9.66 8.78
C ARG A 44 11.49 8.39 8.18
N VAL A 45 10.69 7.64 7.44
CA VAL A 45 11.07 6.36 6.82
C VAL A 45 11.51 6.55 5.38
N THR A 46 10.78 7.38 4.62
CA THR A 46 11.03 7.64 3.19
C THR A 46 11.46 9.07 2.96
N ASN A 47 12.20 9.34 1.88
CA ASN A 47 12.70 10.68 1.54
C ASN A 47 12.98 10.87 0.05
N GLU A 48 12.40 10.06 -0.82
CA GLU A 48 12.53 10.15 -2.25
C GLU A 48 11.34 10.89 -2.86
N LEU A 49 11.59 11.63 -3.95
CA LEU A 49 10.51 12.35 -4.65
C LEU A 49 9.44 11.39 -5.13
N GLY A 50 8.19 11.69 -4.76
CA GLY A 50 7.01 10.93 -5.13
C GLY A 50 6.15 10.58 -3.92
N TYR A 51 4.98 10.01 -4.19
CA TYR A 51 4.05 9.59 -3.16
C TYR A 51 4.53 8.31 -2.47
N ASP A 52 4.50 8.30 -1.14
CA ASP A 52 4.64 7.14 -0.29
C ASP A 52 3.43 7.02 0.65
N GLY A 53 2.66 5.94 0.57
CA GLY A 53 1.47 5.80 1.42
C GLY A 53 0.89 4.39 1.49
N GLY A 54 -0.17 4.23 2.32
CA GLY A 54 -0.86 2.96 2.53
C GLY A 54 0.01 1.88 3.15
N ALA A 55 0.83 2.24 4.12
CA ALA A 55 1.82 1.37 4.72
C ALA A 55 1.27 0.44 5.81
N TRP A 56 1.82 -0.78 5.87
CA TRP A 56 1.53 -1.77 6.90
C TRP A 56 2.80 -2.37 7.48
N PHE A 57 2.78 -2.63 8.79
CA PHE A 57 3.81 -3.44 9.45
C PHE A 57 3.61 -4.94 9.15
N SER A 58 4.72 -5.68 9.09
CA SER A 58 4.68 -7.14 9.10
C SER A 58 4.12 -7.69 10.42
N PRO A 59 3.61 -8.94 10.45
CA PRO A 59 3.04 -9.55 11.67
C PRO A 59 4.00 -9.58 12.86
N ASP A 60 5.30 -9.64 12.63
CA ASP A 60 6.35 -9.57 13.65
C ASP A 60 6.81 -8.14 13.99
N GLY A 61 6.29 -7.12 13.28
CA GLY A 61 6.62 -5.71 13.45
C GLY A 61 8.00 -5.30 12.94
N ASN A 62 8.73 -6.18 12.25
CA ASN A 62 10.12 -5.93 11.84
C ASN A 62 10.26 -5.33 10.45
N LYS A 63 9.21 -5.38 9.63
CA LYS A 63 9.19 -4.82 8.28
C LYS A 63 7.99 -3.92 8.05
N ILE A 64 8.10 -3.10 7.01
CA ILE A 64 7.05 -2.21 6.51
C ILE A 64 6.93 -2.45 5.01
N VAL A 65 5.69 -2.54 4.50
CA VAL A 65 5.35 -2.58 3.08
C VAL A 65 4.42 -1.41 2.76
N TRP A 66 4.55 -0.79 1.59
CA TRP A 66 3.70 0.31 1.15
C TRP A 66 3.65 0.41 -0.37
N ARG A 67 2.80 1.30 -0.89
CA ARG A 67 2.79 1.69 -2.31
C ARG A 67 3.46 3.04 -2.48
N ALA A 68 4.17 3.22 -3.59
CA ALA A 68 4.83 4.47 -3.91
C ALA A 68 4.85 4.75 -5.42
N SER A 69 4.79 6.03 -5.78
CA SER A 69 5.13 6.50 -7.12
C SER A 69 6.53 7.10 -7.14
N ARG A 70 7.21 6.99 -8.28
CA ARG A 70 8.56 7.56 -8.47
C ARG A 70 8.63 8.23 -9.84
N PRO A 71 8.17 9.48 -9.98
CA PRO A 71 8.23 10.20 -11.25
C PRO A 71 9.68 10.40 -11.67
N LYS A 72 10.04 9.97 -12.89
CA LYS A 72 11.44 9.94 -13.36
C LYS A 72 11.73 10.98 -14.44
N THR A 73 10.75 11.36 -15.25
CA THR A 73 10.95 12.34 -16.32
C THR A 73 10.69 13.75 -15.83
N PRO A 74 11.30 14.79 -16.44
CA PRO A 74 11.03 16.18 -16.07
C PRO A 74 9.54 16.54 -16.13
N GLU A 75 8.80 15.99 -17.10
CA GLU A 75 7.37 16.21 -17.29
C GLU A 75 6.57 15.57 -16.15
N ALA A 76 6.83 14.29 -15.82
CA ALA A 76 6.17 13.58 -14.74
C ALA A 76 6.46 14.21 -13.37
N ILE A 77 7.70 14.67 -13.15
CA ILE A 77 8.08 15.40 -11.93
C ILE A 77 7.31 16.72 -11.80
N LYS A 78 7.16 17.44 -12.91
CA LYS A 78 6.41 18.70 -12.93
C LYS A 78 4.95 18.46 -12.62
N GLU A 79 4.31 17.50 -13.29
CA GLU A 79 2.92 17.11 -13.08
C GLU A 79 2.63 16.67 -11.64
N TYR A 80 3.48 15.80 -11.09
CA TYR A 80 3.41 15.37 -9.71
C TYR A 80 3.42 16.55 -8.73
N LYS A 81 4.34 17.50 -8.92
CA LYS A 81 4.43 18.68 -8.04
C LYS A 81 3.26 19.64 -8.19
N GLU A 82 2.71 19.78 -9.39
CA GLU A 82 1.51 20.60 -9.64
C GLU A 82 0.29 19.99 -8.95
N LEU A 83 0.08 18.67 -9.07
CA LEU A 83 -0.97 17.95 -8.36
C LEU A 83 -0.81 18.02 -6.84
N LEU A 84 0.40 17.79 -6.34
CA LEU A 84 0.69 17.87 -4.91
C LEU A 84 0.40 19.26 -4.32
N ALA A 85 0.70 20.32 -5.06
CA ALA A 85 0.38 21.69 -4.64
C ALA A 85 -1.13 21.96 -4.52
N GLU A 86 -1.97 21.19 -5.23
CA GLU A 86 -3.43 21.19 -5.15
C GLU A 86 -3.97 20.17 -4.12
N GLY A 87 -3.10 19.45 -3.42
CA GLY A 87 -3.46 18.38 -2.47
C GLY A 87 -3.94 17.11 -3.15
N LEU A 88 -3.51 16.85 -4.37
CA LEU A 88 -3.89 15.70 -5.18
C LEU A 88 -2.68 14.81 -5.49
N VAL A 89 -2.96 13.53 -5.71
CA VAL A 89 -1.99 12.53 -6.20
C VAL A 89 -2.67 11.68 -7.26
N GLU A 90 -1.98 11.44 -8.36
CA GLU A 90 -2.44 10.49 -9.36
C GLU A 90 -2.24 9.05 -8.86
N PRO A 91 -3.27 8.18 -8.89
CA PRO A 91 -3.19 6.83 -8.34
C PRO A 91 -2.64 5.79 -9.33
N THR A 92 -1.99 6.24 -10.39
CA THR A 92 -1.38 5.41 -11.43
C THR A 92 0.14 5.30 -11.22
N ASP A 93 0.80 4.38 -11.95
CA ASP A 93 2.25 4.17 -11.90
C ASP A 93 2.81 4.03 -10.48
N MET A 94 2.14 3.19 -9.70
CA MET A 94 2.55 2.87 -8.33
C MET A 94 3.10 1.46 -8.24
N GLU A 95 4.24 1.34 -7.57
CA GLU A 95 4.88 0.07 -7.23
C GLU A 95 4.90 -0.16 -5.73
N LEU A 96 5.09 -1.41 -5.32
CA LEU A 96 5.25 -1.75 -3.92
C LEU A 96 6.70 -1.63 -3.51
N TYR A 97 6.90 -1.15 -2.29
CA TYR A 97 8.20 -1.03 -1.64
C TYR A 97 8.16 -1.72 -0.28
N ILE A 98 9.33 -2.13 0.19
CA ILE A 98 9.50 -2.80 1.48
C ILE A 98 10.80 -2.33 2.14
N CYS A 99 10.80 -2.21 3.47
CA CYS A 99 12.00 -1.96 4.26
C CYS A 99 11.92 -2.65 5.63
N ASN A 100 12.98 -2.57 6.41
CA ASN A 100 12.92 -2.86 7.84
C ASN A 100 12.16 -1.74 8.58
N ALA A 101 11.60 -2.04 9.76
CA ALA A 101 10.82 -1.09 10.55
C ALA A 101 11.62 0.12 11.08
N ASP A 102 12.94 0.10 10.95
CA ASP A 102 13.84 1.21 11.23
C ASP A 102 14.21 2.03 9.98
N GLY A 103 13.59 1.74 8.82
CA GLY A 103 13.87 2.38 7.53
C GLY A 103 15.06 1.82 6.77
N SER A 104 15.82 0.90 7.34
CA SER A 104 16.94 0.26 6.63
C SER A 104 16.47 -0.77 5.60
N ASP A 105 17.36 -1.18 4.67
CA ASP A 105 17.07 -2.17 3.61
C ASP A 105 15.85 -1.79 2.75
N LEU A 106 15.68 -0.49 2.47
CA LEU A 106 14.60 0.01 1.64
C LEU A 106 14.84 -0.41 0.18
N ARG A 107 13.84 -1.04 -0.41
CA ARG A 107 13.90 -1.47 -1.81
C ARG A 107 12.52 -1.56 -2.45
N GLN A 108 12.50 -1.40 -3.75
CA GLN A 108 11.34 -1.70 -4.57
C GLN A 108 11.07 -3.21 -4.55
N LEU A 109 9.79 -3.60 -4.34
CA LEU A 109 9.37 -5.00 -4.28
C LEU A 109 8.80 -5.48 -5.61
N THR A 110 8.03 -4.61 -6.30
CA THR A 110 7.41 -4.90 -7.60
C THR A 110 7.93 -3.94 -8.67
N ASP A 111 7.97 -4.41 -9.92
CA ASP A 111 8.26 -3.63 -11.12
C ASP A 111 7.33 -4.14 -12.22
N LEU A 112 6.03 -3.95 -12.01
CA LEU A 112 4.95 -4.50 -12.83
C LEU A 112 4.33 -3.46 -13.78
N GLY A 113 4.53 -2.19 -13.46
CA GLY A 113 3.84 -1.08 -14.12
C GLY A 113 2.38 -0.95 -13.70
N ASN A 114 1.70 0.04 -14.26
CA ASN A 114 0.32 0.38 -13.91
C ASN A 114 0.15 0.68 -12.41
N ALA A 115 -0.95 0.27 -11.79
CA ALA A 115 -1.26 0.57 -10.41
C ALA A 115 -1.19 -0.69 -9.54
N ASN A 116 -0.28 -0.70 -8.56
CA ASN A 116 -0.13 -1.74 -7.55
C ASN A 116 -0.47 -1.14 -6.19
N TRP A 117 -1.61 -1.54 -5.58
CA TRP A 117 -2.18 -0.88 -4.42
C TRP A 117 -2.38 -1.79 -3.22
N SER A 118 -2.55 -1.16 -2.07
CA SER A 118 -3.05 -1.78 -0.84
C SER A 118 -2.33 -3.07 -0.47
N PRO A 119 -0.99 -3.06 -0.38
CA PRO A 119 -0.25 -4.22 0.06
C PRO A 119 -0.60 -4.57 1.50
N PHE A 120 -0.73 -5.85 1.79
CA PHE A 120 -0.95 -6.38 3.12
C PHE A 120 -0.12 -7.63 3.35
N PHE A 121 0.54 -7.76 4.48
CA PHE A 121 1.30 -8.97 4.79
C PHE A 121 0.38 -10.16 5.02
N HIS A 122 0.73 -11.28 4.39
CA HIS A 122 0.19 -12.57 4.81
C HIS A 122 0.57 -12.83 6.28
N PRO A 123 -0.30 -13.42 7.11
CA PRO A 123 -0.05 -13.61 8.54
C PRO A 123 1.24 -14.35 8.90
N LEU A 124 1.76 -15.18 8.01
CA LEU A 124 3.07 -15.83 8.17
C LEU A 124 4.26 -14.90 7.89
N GLY A 125 4.03 -13.66 7.43
CA GLY A 125 5.07 -12.65 7.21
C GLY A 125 6.00 -12.89 6.03
N LYS A 126 5.73 -13.91 5.19
CA LYS A 126 6.62 -14.31 4.08
C LYS A 126 6.14 -13.84 2.71
N LYS A 127 4.89 -13.44 2.61
CA LYS A 127 4.25 -13.00 1.37
C LYS A 127 3.47 -11.71 1.58
N ILE A 128 3.26 -10.98 0.50
CA ILE A 128 2.45 -9.76 0.41
C ILE A 128 1.29 -10.04 -0.52
N LEU A 129 0.07 -9.80 -0.06
CA LEU A 129 -1.13 -9.76 -0.87
C LEU A 129 -1.41 -8.31 -1.25
N PHE A 130 -1.74 -8.05 -2.50
CA PHE A 130 -1.98 -6.69 -2.99
C PHE A 130 -2.97 -6.68 -4.15
N SER A 131 -3.45 -5.50 -4.48
CA SER A 131 -4.35 -5.25 -5.61
C SER A 131 -3.56 -4.70 -6.78
N SER A 132 -3.79 -5.22 -7.99
CA SER A 132 -3.11 -4.72 -9.19
C SER A 132 -3.96 -4.84 -10.44
N ASN A 133 -3.70 -3.91 -11.36
CA ASN A 133 -4.22 -3.95 -12.73
C ASN A 133 -3.11 -4.09 -13.79
N PHE A 134 -1.94 -4.61 -13.41
CA PHE A 134 -0.79 -4.68 -14.31
C PHE A 134 -1.03 -5.51 -15.58
N GLU A 135 -1.95 -6.48 -15.53
CA GLU A 135 -2.36 -7.27 -16.70
C GLU A 135 -3.48 -6.62 -17.53
N ALA A 136 -4.00 -5.46 -17.09
CA ALA A 136 -5.07 -4.78 -17.79
C ALA A 136 -4.53 -3.85 -18.88
N GLU A 137 -5.19 -3.84 -20.06
CA GLU A 137 -4.86 -2.89 -21.13
C GLU A 137 -5.24 -1.45 -20.77
N ARG A 138 -6.26 -1.25 -19.94
CA ARG A 138 -6.76 0.05 -19.50
C ARG A 138 -7.37 -0.06 -18.11
N GLY A 139 -6.79 0.59 -17.10
CA GLY A 139 -7.36 0.85 -15.78
C GLY A 139 -8.03 -0.32 -15.05
N PHE A 140 -8.72 -1.21 -15.74
CA PHE A 140 -9.42 -2.39 -15.26
C PHE A 140 -9.13 -3.60 -16.14
N PRO A 141 -9.21 -4.86 -15.58
CA PRO A 141 -9.62 -5.19 -14.22
C PRO A 141 -8.51 -5.02 -13.17
N PHE A 142 -8.92 -4.82 -11.91
CA PHE A 142 -8.06 -5.03 -10.74
C PHE A 142 -8.28 -6.42 -10.16
N ASN A 143 -7.20 -7.10 -9.83
CA ASN A 143 -7.24 -8.39 -9.15
C ASN A 143 -6.28 -8.43 -7.96
N LEU A 144 -6.46 -9.40 -7.10
CA LEU A 144 -5.56 -9.67 -5.99
C LEU A 144 -4.41 -10.57 -6.45
N TYR A 145 -3.21 -10.23 -6.03
CA TYR A 145 -1.98 -10.96 -6.31
C TYR A 145 -1.19 -11.19 -5.03
N LEU A 146 -0.49 -12.30 -4.99
CA LEU A 146 0.40 -12.69 -3.89
C LEU A 146 1.83 -12.73 -4.40
N ILE A 147 2.77 -12.17 -3.65
CA ILE A 147 4.20 -12.16 -3.99
C ILE A 147 5.03 -12.44 -2.75
N ASP A 148 6.16 -13.13 -2.89
CA ASP A 148 7.10 -13.31 -1.78
C ASP A 148 7.75 -11.99 -1.38
N ILE A 149 8.14 -11.84 -0.12
CA ILE A 149 8.80 -10.61 0.36
C ILE A 149 10.15 -10.31 -0.32
N ASP A 150 10.70 -11.25 -1.08
CA ASP A 150 11.89 -11.04 -1.91
C ASP A 150 11.58 -10.62 -3.36
N GLY A 151 10.29 -10.44 -3.70
CA GLY A 151 9.82 -10.03 -5.02
C GLY A 151 9.66 -11.16 -6.03
N LYS A 152 9.74 -12.42 -5.59
CA LYS A 152 9.57 -13.60 -6.46
C LYS A 152 8.21 -14.27 -6.29
N ASN A 153 7.95 -15.27 -7.13
CA ASN A 153 6.77 -16.14 -7.05
C ASN A 153 5.45 -15.35 -7.06
N LEU A 154 5.33 -14.40 -7.99
CA LEU A 154 4.08 -13.66 -8.20
C LEU A 154 2.98 -14.64 -8.64
N GLU A 155 1.86 -14.60 -7.93
CA GLU A 155 0.69 -15.46 -8.15
C GLU A 155 -0.59 -14.63 -8.18
N ARG A 156 -1.45 -14.86 -9.16
CA ARG A 156 -2.77 -14.25 -9.24
C ARG A 156 -3.76 -15.01 -8.37
N VAL A 157 -4.41 -14.34 -7.44
CA VAL A 157 -5.35 -14.93 -6.46
C VAL A 157 -6.80 -14.82 -6.92
N THR A 158 -7.20 -13.70 -7.50
CA THR A 158 -8.55 -13.51 -8.01
C THR A 158 -8.56 -13.30 -9.53
N HIS A 159 -9.71 -13.60 -10.15
CA HIS A 159 -9.90 -13.57 -11.60
C HIS A 159 -11.18 -12.80 -11.95
N SER A 160 -11.36 -11.65 -11.33
CA SER A 160 -12.45 -10.74 -11.63
C SER A 160 -12.22 -10.05 -12.98
N GLU A 161 -13.30 -9.80 -13.71
CA GLU A 161 -13.27 -8.97 -14.92
C GLU A 161 -13.43 -7.47 -14.60
N THR A 162 -13.56 -7.13 -13.32
CA THR A 162 -13.89 -5.78 -12.89
C THR A 162 -12.93 -5.27 -11.80
N PHE A 163 -13.27 -5.39 -10.50
CA PHE A 163 -12.52 -4.77 -9.42
C PHE A 163 -12.52 -5.63 -8.16
N ASP A 164 -11.35 -6.13 -7.78
CA ASP A 164 -11.07 -6.73 -6.48
C ASP A 164 -9.89 -5.98 -5.85
N ALA A 165 -10.08 -5.40 -4.66
CA ALA A 165 -9.06 -4.54 -4.05
C ALA A 165 -9.14 -4.52 -2.52
N PHE A 166 -8.17 -3.85 -1.89
CA PHE A 166 -8.08 -3.60 -0.45
C PHE A 166 -8.13 -4.88 0.40
N PRO A 167 -7.23 -5.85 0.14
CA PRO A 167 -7.22 -7.10 0.86
C PRO A 167 -6.69 -6.93 2.29
N VAL A 168 -7.32 -7.60 3.25
CA VAL A 168 -6.89 -7.65 4.64
C VAL A 168 -7.12 -9.05 5.19
N PHE A 169 -6.09 -9.66 5.78
CA PHE A 169 -6.24 -10.94 6.46
C PHE A 169 -6.76 -10.77 7.90
N SER A 170 -7.52 -11.76 8.36
CA SER A 170 -7.72 -11.94 9.80
C SER A 170 -6.41 -12.27 10.50
N ASN A 171 -6.28 -11.91 11.80
CA ASN A 171 -5.04 -12.13 12.54
C ASN A 171 -4.63 -13.62 12.63
N ASP A 172 -5.58 -14.53 12.56
CA ASP A 172 -5.34 -15.98 12.57
C ASP A 172 -5.09 -16.57 11.17
N GLY A 173 -5.13 -15.74 10.13
CA GLY A 173 -4.87 -16.11 8.74
C GLY A 173 -5.96 -16.95 8.06
N LYS A 174 -7.11 -17.17 8.72
CA LYS A 174 -8.15 -18.05 8.18
C LYS A 174 -9.11 -17.37 7.23
N TYR A 175 -9.19 -16.05 7.29
CA TYR A 175 -10.11 -15.27 6.47
C TYR A 175 -9.39 -14.14 5.76
N LEU A 176 -9.84 -13.89 4.53
CA LEU A 176 -9.48 -12.74 3.73
C LEU A 176 -10.72 -11.87 3.54
N ALA A 177 -10.65 -10.62 3.97
CA ALA A 177 -11.63 -9.59 3.61
C ALA A 177 -11.09 -8.76 2.45
N PHE A 178 -11.93 -8.40 1.49
CA PHE A 178 -11.57 -7.54 0.37
C PHE A 178 -12.79 -6.81 -0.19
N SER A 179 -12.55 -5.75 -0.93
CA SER A 179 -13.58 -5.00 -1.63
C SER A 179 -13.74 -5.52 -3.05
N SER A 180 -14.99 -5.65 -3.52
CA SER A 180 -15.28 -6.09 -4.88
C SER A 180 -16.59 -5.50 -5.39
N ASN A 181 -16.68 -5.29 -6.69
CA ASN A 181 -17.92 -4.95 -7.37
C ASN A 181 -18.56 -6.14 -8.11
N ARG A 182 -18.13 -7.37 -7.76
CA ARG A 182 -18.78 -8.58 -8.24
C ARG A 182 -20.24 -8.68 -7.79
N ASN A 183 -21.09 -9.35 -8.55
CA ASN A 183 -22.49 -9.62 -8.21
C ASN A 183 -23.38 -8.37 -8.02
N ASN A 184 -22.98 -7.21 -8.54
CA ASN A 184 -23.71 -5.95 -8.41
C ASN A 184 -24.59 -5.59 -9.62
N GLY A 185 -24.85 -6.58 -10.52
CA GLY A 185 -25.70 -6.36 -11.71
C GLY A 185 -25.05 -5.48 -12.79
N GLY A 186 -23.72 -5.34 -12.77
CA GLY A 186 -22.96 -4.50 -13.72
C GLY A 186 -22.82 -3.04 -13.28
N GLY A 187 -23.26 -2.71 -12.07
CA GLY A 187 -23.04 -1.39 -11.46
C GLY A 187 -21.57 -1.16 -11.05
N ARG A 188 -21.28 0.05 -10.56
CA ARG A 188 -19.95 0.41 -10.04
C ARG A 188 -19.85 0.32 -8.50
N ASP A 189 -20.93 -0.06 -7.84
CA ASP A 189 -20.96 -0.18 -6.39
C ASP A 189 -20.01 -1.25 -5.92
N THR A 190 -19.22 -0.93 -4.92
CA THR A 190 -18.24 -1.83 -4.31
C THR A 190 -18.74 -2.28 -2.96
N ASN A 191 -18.69 -3.58 -2.71
CA ASN A 191 -19.11 -4.21 -1.45
C ASN A 191 -17.93 -4.95 -0.80
N LEU A 192 -18.09 -5.29 0.49
CA LEU A 192 -17.13 -6.09 1.24
C LEU A 192 -17.44 -7.57 1.09
N PHE A 193 -16.40 -8.36 0.86
CA PHE A 193 -16.46 -9.81 0.77
C PHE A 193 -15.51 -10.42 1.79
N ILE A 194 -15.88 -11.60 2.29
CA ILE A 194 -15.03 -12.42 3.15
C ILE A 194 -14.93 -13.81 2.52
N ALA A 195 -13.73 -14.31 2.38
CA ALA A 195 -13.42 -15.66 1.93
C ALA A 195 -12.63 -16.42 3.00
N GLU A 196 -12.86 -17.72 3.11
CA GLU A 196 -11.95 -18.60 3.84
C GLU A 196 -10.63 -18.70 3.05
N TRP A 197 -9.50 -18.52 3.75
CA TRP A 197 -8.18 -18.73 3.18
C TRP A 197 -7.69 -20.15 3.43
N LYS A 198 -7.15 -20.76 2.40
CA LYS A 198 -6.50 -22.09 2.48
C LYS A 198 -5.14 -21.97 1.78
N ASP A 199 -4.09 -22.28 2.54
CA ASP A 199 -2.71 -22.35 2.03
C ASP A 199 -2.52 -23.56 1.09
#